data_1a1932c70698bfe707da5358cc734846
#
_entry.id   1a1932c70698bfe707da5358cc734846
#
_cell.length_a   1.000
_cell.length_b   1.000
_cell.length_c   1.000
_cell.angle_alpha   90.00
_cell.angle_beta   90.00
_cell.angle_gamma   90.00
#
_symmetry.space_group_name_H-M   'P 1'
#
loop_
_entity.id
_entity.type
_entity.pdbx_description
1 polymer ?
#
loop_
_entity_poly.entity_id
_entity_poly.type
_entity_poly.pdbx_seq_one_letter_code
_entity_poly.pdbx_strand_id
1 'polypeptide(L)'
;MATYLIGDVHGCYDELIALLHKVEFTPGKDTLWLTGDLVARGPGSLDVLRYVKSLGDSVRLVLGNHDLHLLAVFAGISRNKPKDRLTPLLEAPDADELLNWLRRQPLLQIDEEKKLVMAHAGITPQWDLQTAKECARDVEAVLSSDSYPFFLDAMYGDMPNNWSPELRGLGRLRFITNAFTRMRFCFPNGLLDMYSKESPEEAPAPLKPWFAIPGPVAEEYSIAFGHWASLEGKGTPEGIYALDTGCCWGGTLTCLRWEDKQYFVQPSNRHKDLGEAAAS
;
A
#
# COMPACT_ATOMS: atom_id res chain seq x y z
N MET A 1 -19.15 -9.30 14.15
CA MET A 1 -18.67 -8.51 13.00
C MET A 1 -17.32 -7.91 13.36
N ALA A 2 -16.30 -8.28 12.64
CA ALA A 2 -14.95 -7.83 12.91
C ALA A 2 -14.33 -7.14 11.69
N THR A 3 -13.35 -6.28 11.95
CA THR A 3 -12.56 -5.59 10.92
C THR A 3 -11.12 -6.05 11.04
N TYR A 4 -10.60 -6.66 9.98
CA TYR A 4 -9.24 -7.18 9.92
C TYR A 4 -8.42 -6.36 8.95
N LEU A 5 -7.26 -5.86 9.40
CA LEU A 5 -6.34 -5.13 8.54
C LEU A 5 -5.09 -5.98 8.33
N ILE A 6 -4.71 -6.18 7.07
CA ILE A 6 -3.54 -6.99 6.72
C ILE A 6 -2.58 -6.15 5.89
N GLY A 7 -1.30 -6.25 6.21
CA GLY A 7 -0.23 -5.57 5.49
C GLY A 7 0.08 -6.20 4.14
N ASP A 8 1.13 -5.73 3.51
CA ASP A 8 1.52 -6.09 2.14
C ASP A 8 1.53 -7.60 1.90
N VAL A 9 0.69 -8.05 0.99
CA VAL A 9 0.53 -9.48 0.67
C VAL A 9 1.59 -9.97 -0.33
N HIS A 10 1.92 -9.16 -1.32
CA HIS A 10 2.96 -9.47 -2.30
C HIS A 10 2.89 -10.91 -2.85
N GLY A 11 1.71 -11.31 -3.30
CA GLY A 11 1.56 -12.63 -3.89
C GLY A 11 1.70 -13.81 -2.93
N CYS A 12 1.73 -13.57 -1.63
CA CYS A 12 1.79 -14.62 -0.62
C CYS A 12 0.39 -15.19 -0.36
N TYR A 13 -0.15 -15.86 -1.35
CA TYR A 13 -1.52 -16.35 -1.32
C TYR A 13 -1.75 -17.38 -0.21
N ASP A 14 -0.87 -18.36 -0.09
CA ASP A 14 -1.03 -19.44 0.90
C ASP A 14 -1.02 -18.87 2.32
N GLU A 15 -0.13 -17.92 2.58
CA GLU A 15 -0.06 -17.26 3.88
C GLU A 15 -1.31 -16.42 4.14
N LEU A 16 -1.82 -15.71 3.12
CA LEU A 16 -3.05 -14.94 3.26
C LEU A 16 -4.23 -15.84 3.66
N ILE A 17 -4.41 -16.94 2.96
CA ILE A 17 -5.50 -17.86 3.25
C ILE A 17 -5.32 -18.48 4.64
N ALA A 18 -4.10 -18.87 5.00
CA ALA A 18 -3.83 -19.43 6.33
C ALA A 18 -4.14 -18.41 7.44
N LEU A 19 -3.77 -17.16 7.23
CA LEU A 19 -4.03 -16.10 8.22
C LEU A 19 -5.53 -15.81 8.37
N LEU A 20 -6.25 -15.73 7.25
CA LEU A 20 -7.70 -15.53 7.28
C LEU A 20 -8.42 -16.69 7.94
N HIS A 21 -7.95 -17.89 7.74
CA HIS A 21 -8.49 -19.07 8.42
C HIS A 21 -8.21 -19.03 9.92
N LYS A 22 -7.00 -18.62 10.30
CA LYS A 22 -6.60 -18.49 11.71
C LYS A 22 -7.51 -17.54 12.48
N VAL A 23 -7.94 -16.43 11.87
CA VAL A 23 -8.82 -15.45 12.51
C VAL A 23 -10.29 -15.71 12.24
N GLU A 24 -10.61 -16.79 11.54
CA GLU A 24 -11.97 -17.18 11.20
C GLU A 24 -12.73 -16.10 10.43
N PHE A 25 -12.03 -15.45 9.51
CA PHE A 25 -12.63 -14.41 8.67
C PHE A 25 -13.82 -14.97 7.88
N THR A 26 -14.95 -14.29 7.99
CA THR A 26 -16.20 -14.73 7.35
C THR A 26 -16.68 -13.63 6.40
N PRO A 27 -16.54 -13.84 5.07
CA PRO A 27 -17.07 -12.87 4.10
C PRO A 27 -18.57 -12.65 4.29
N GLY A 28 -19.00 -11.40 4.10
CA GLY A 28 -20.39 -11.02 4.34
C GLY A 28 -20.71 -10.67 5.78
N LYS A 29 -19.89 -11.11 6.73
CA LYS A 29 -20.02 -10.77 8.15
C LYS A 29 -18.89 -9.84 8.59
N ASP A 30 -17.67 -10.20 8.24
CA ASP A 30 -16.47 -9.44 8.58
C ASP A 30 -16.00 -8.61 7.40
N THR A 31 -15.18 -7.60 7.66
CA THR A 31 -14.57 -6.77 6.62
C THR A 31 -13.05 -6.91 6.67
N LEU A 32 -12.45 -7.07 5.51
CA LEU A 32 -11.00 -7.16 5.34
C LEU A 32 -10.48 -5.86 4.74
N TRP A 33 -9.50 -5.24 5.41
CA TRP A 33 -8.81 -4.06 4.92
C TRP A 33 -7.39 -4.45 4.51
N LEU A 34 -7.00 -4.12 3.26
CA LEU A 34 -5.68 -4.46 2.72
C LEU A 34 -4.90 -3.20 2.38
N THR A 35 -3.68 -3.12 2.89
CA THR A 35 -2.85 -1.92 2.75
C THR A 35 -2.26 -1.71 1.35
N GLY A 36 -2.54 -2.60 0.41
CA GLY A 36 -1.97 -2.54 -0.94
C GLY A 36 -0.76 -3.43 -1.10
N ASP A 37 -0.11 -3.32 -2.26
CA ASP A 37 0.95 -4.25 -2.66
C ASP A 37 0.47 -5.71 -2.56
N LEU A 38 -0.63 -5.97 -3.26
CA LEU A 38 -1.21 -7.32 -3.30
C LEU A 38 -0.35 -8.26 -4.12
N VAL A 39 0.43 -7.74 -5.05
CA VAL A 39 1.12 -8.46 -6.09
C VAL A 39 2.63 -8.24 -6.04
N ALA A 40 3.34 -8.97 -6.88
CA ALA A 40 4.78 -8.91 -7.09
C ALA A 40 5.59 -9.61 -5.99
N ARG A 41 6.69 -10.18 -6.39
CA ARG A 41 7.70 -10.83 -5.54
C ARG A 41 7.31 -12.22 -5.03
N GLY A 42 6.14 -12.39 -4.46
CA GLY A 42 5.63 -13.70 -4.05
C GLY A 42 5.09 -14.51 -5.23
N PRO A 43 4.83 -15.81 -5.02
CA PRO A 43 4.50 -16.70 -6.14
C PRO A 43 3.04 -16.66 -6.59
N GLY A 44 2.13 -16.11 -5.80
CA GLY A 44 0.69 -16.28 -6.02
C GLY A 44 -0.05 -14.99 -6.35
N SER A 45 0.54 -14.05 -7.08
CA SER A 45 -0.13 -12.77 -7.40
C SER A 45 -1.47 -12.98 -8.09
N LEU A 46 -1.57 -13.93 -9.02
CA LEU A 46 -2.83 -14.24 -9.70
C LEU A 46 -3.90 -14.72 -8.73
N ASP A 47 -3.55 -15.67 -7.88
CA ASP A 47 -4.49 -16.22 -6.89
C ASP A 47 -4.94 -15.16 -5.89
N VAL A 48 -4.03 -14.27 -5.48
CA VAL A 48 -4.36 -13.17 -4.57
C VAL A 48 -5.40 -12.25 -5.21
N LEU A 49 -5.18 -11.81 -6.44
CA LEU A 49 -6.12 -10.89 -7.11
C LEU A 49 -7.48 -11.54 -7.33
N ARG A 50 -7.50 -12.80 -7.76
CA ARG A 50 -8.77 -13.53 -7.95
C ARG A 50 -9.55 -13.63 -6.64
N TYR A 51 -8.85 -13.99 -5.56
CA TYR A 51 -9.49 -14.12 -4.26
C TYR A 51 -10.03 -12.77 -3.76
N VAL A 52 -9.18 -11.75 -3.76
CA VAL A 52 -9.56 -10.42 -3.25
C VAL A 52 -10.73 -9.85 -4.05
N LYS A 53 -10.69 -9.95 -5.37
CA LYS A 53 -11.80 -9.51 -6.22
C LYS A 53 -13.09 -10.25 -5.87
N SER A 54 -13.00 -11.54 -5.58
CA SER A 54 -14.18 -12.35 -5.24
C SER A 54 -14.85 -11.95 -3.93
N LEU A 55 -14.15 -11.25 -3.06
CA LEU A 55 -14.71 -10.82 -1.77
C LEU A 55 -15.72 -9.68 -1.89
N GLY A 56 -15.74 -8.97 -3.02
CA GLY A 56 -16.72 -7.90 -3.25
C GLY A 56 -16.72 -6.86 -2.13
N ASP A 57 -17.88 -6.62 -1.53
CA ASP A 57 -18.04 -5.61 -0.48
C ASP A 57 -17.41 -6.00 0.85
N SER A 58 -16.94 -7.24 0.99
CA SER A 58 -16.25 -7.70 2.20
C SER A 58 -14.81 -7.22 2.27
N VAL A 59 -14.27 -6.60 1.22
CA VAL A 59 -12.91 -6.10 1.20
C VAL A 59 -12.88 -4.61 0.92
N ARG A 60 -11.97 -3.92 1.59
CA ARG A 60 -11.61 -2.53 1.31
C ARG A 60 -10.08 -2.50 1.17
N LEU A 61 -9.60 -2.05 0.02
CA LEU A 61 -8.16 -2.02 -0.23
C LEU A 61 -7.73 -0.66 -0.74
N VAL A 62 -6.43 -0.44 -0.73
CA VAL A 62 -5.81 0.71 -1.37
C VAL A 62 -4.70 0.22 -2.28
N LEU A 63 -4.37 1.01 -3.30
CA LEU A 63 -3.31 0.67 -4.23
C LEU A 63 -1.95 1.00 -3.63
N GLY A 64 -1.00 0.07 -3.77
CA GLY A 64 0.39 0.27 -3.44
C GLY A 64 1.23 0.51 -4.69
N ASN A 65 2.51 0.84 -4.48
CA ASN A 65 3.42 1.13 -5.58
C ASN A 65 3.64 -0.07 -6.50
N HIS A 66 3.65 -1.28 -5.97
CA HIS A 66 3.78 -2.48 -6.80
C HIS A 66 2.52 -2.79 -7.58
N ASP A 67 1.35 -2.46 -7.06
CA ASP A 67 0.09 -2.58 -7.79
C ASP A 67 0.09 -1.63 -8.99
N LEU A 68 0.52 -0.40 -8.79
CA LEU A 68 0.62 0.59 -9.88
C LEU A 68 1.66 0.16 -10.91
N HIS A 69 2.79 -0.38 -10.46
CA HIS A 69 3.81 -0.88 -11.38
C HIS A 69 3.30 -2.05 -12.22
N LEU A 70 2.53 -2.97 -11.62
CA LEU A 70 1.88 -4.03 -12.37
C LEU A 70 0.98 -3.46 -13.48
N LEU A 71 0.19 -2.44 -13.17
CA LEU A 71 -0.65 -1.78 -14.18
C LEU A 71 0.19 -1.18 -15.31
N ALA A 72 1.35 -0.61 -15.00
CA ALA A 72 2.26 -0.07 -16.00
C ALA A 72 2.86 -1.17 -16.88
N VAL A 73 3.18 -2.32 -16.31
CA VAL A 73 3.66 -3.49 -17.05
C VAL A 73 2.54 -4.01 -17.98
N PHE A 74 1.34 -4.14 -17.45
CA PHE A 74 0.17 -4.59 -18.21
C PHE A 74 -0.12 -3.66 -19.38
N ALA A 75 0.03 -2.36 -19.20
CA ALA A 75 -0.18 -1.37 -20.26
C ALA A 75 0.98 -1.29 -21.26
N GLY A 76 2.04 -2.07 -21.08
CA GLY A 76 3.19 -2.07 -21.98
C GLY A 76 4.17 -0.92 -21.77
N ILE A 77 4.05 -0.20 -20.65
CA ILE A 77 4.87 0.98 -20.33
C ILE A 77 6.16 0.58 -19.63
N SER A 78 6.08 -0.35 -18.70
CA SER A 78 7.23 -0.81 -17.91
C SER A 78 7.56 -2.26 -18.23
N ARG A 79 8.82 -2.63 -18.01
CA ARG A 79 9.31 -3.97 -18.28
C ARG A 79 8.86 -4.95 -17.19
N ASN A 80 8.44 -6.13 -17.61
CA ASN A 80 8.15 -7.25 -16.71
C ASN A 80 9.45 -7.88 -16.24
N LYS A 81 9.83 -7.63 -14.99
CA LYS A 81 11.05 -8.18 -14.40
C LYS A 81 10.77 -9.57 -13.82
N PRO A 82 11.62 -10.56 -14.11
CA PRO A 82 11.39 -11.93 -13.61
C PRO A 82 11.21 -12.04 -12.10
N LYS A 83 11.90 -11.21 -11.33
CA LYS A 83 11.80 -11.23 -9.86
C LYS A 83 10.41 -10.89 -9.34
N ASP A 84 9.61 -10.19 -10.13
CA ASP A 84 8.25 -9.80 -9.73
C ASP A 84 7.23 -10.91 -9.91
N ARG A 85 7.57 -11.97 -10.66
CA ARG A 85 6.74 -13.16 -10.85
C ARG A 85 5.33 -12.85 -11.33
N LEU A 86 5.21 -11.90 -12.26
CA LEU A 86 3.91 -11.43 -12.76
C LEU A 86 3.42 -12.18 -13.99
N THR A 87 4.27 -12.97 -14.63
CA THR A 87 3.92 -13.63 -15.89
C THR A 87 2.64 -14.47 -15.81
N PRO A 88 2.43 -15.32 -14.78
CA PRO A 88 1.18 -16.07 -14.71
C PRO A 88 -0.06 -15.18 -14.67
N LEU A 89 0.02 -14.04 -13.99
CA LEU A 89 -1.06 -13.07 -13.92
C LEU A 89 -1.30 -12.40 -15.28
N LEU A 90 -0.22 -11.93 -15.91
CA LEU A 90 -0.32 -11.22 -17.19
C LEU A 90 -0.82 -12.12 -18.32
N GLU A 91 -0.57 -13.41 -18.26
CA GLU A 91 -0.99 -14.40 -19.27
C GLU A 91 -2.31 -15.09 -18.95
N ALA A 92 -2.91 -14.77 -17.79
CA ALA A 92 -4.17 -15.40 -17.40
C ALA A 92 -5.31 -15.00 -18.32
N PRO A 93 -6.28 -15.91 -18.56
CA PRO A 93 -7.42 -15.58 -19.44
C PRO A 93 -8.28 -14.44 -18.91
N ASP A 94 -8.29 -14.21 -17.60
CA ASP A 94 -9.03 -13.14 -16.94
C ASP A 94 -8.16 -11.94 -16.57
N ALA A 95 -6.95 -11.82 -17.14
CA ALA A 95 -6.04 -10.72 -16.84
C ALA A 95 -6.68 -9.35 -17.06
N ASP A 96 -7.33 -9.14 -18.20
CA ASP A 96 -7.97 -7.86 -18.49
C ASP A 96 -9.02 -7.49 -17.44
N GLU A 97 -9.84 -8.44 -17.05
CA GLU A 97 -10.85 -8.22 -16.02
C GLU A 97 -10.21 -7.87 -14.67
N LEU A 98 -9.19 -8.62 -14.26
CA LEU A 98 -8.51 -8.40 -12.99
C LEU A 98 -7.80 -7.06 -12.94
N LEU A 99 -7.05 -6.72 -13.99
CA LEU A 99 -6.27 -5.48 -14.02
C LEU A 99 -7.17 -4.25 -14.16
N ASN A 100 -8.27 -4.35 -14.91
CA ASN A 100 -9.24 -3.26 -14.99
C ASN A 100 -9.99 -3.07 -13.68
N TRP A 101 -10.26 -4.14 -12.95
CA TRP A 101 -10.78 -4.04 -11.59
C TRP A 101 -9.76 -3.37 -10.67
N LEU A 102 -8.48 -3.79 -10.72
CA LEU A 102 -7.43 -3.26 -9.85
C LEU A 102 -7.24 -1.75 -10.05
N ARG A 103 -7.19 -1.27 -11.29
CA ARG A 103 -6.95 0.15 -11.56
C ARG A 103 -8.08 1.07 -11.09
N ARG A 104 -9.23 0.50 -10.75
CA ARG A 104 -10.37 1.25 -10.21
C ARG A 104 -10.42 1.25 -8.69
N GLN A 105 -9.43 0.66 -8.04
CA GLN A 105 -9.38 0.66 -6.57
C GLN A 105 -8.82 1.99 -6.05
N PRO A 106 -9.19 2.38 -4.82
CA PRO A 106 -8.78 3.69 -4.30
C PRO A 106 -7.35 3.73 -3.79
N LEU A 107 -6.86 4.94 -3.55
CA LEU A 107 -5.59 5.20 -2.87
C LEU A 107 -5.79 5.47 -1.37
N LEU A 108 -7.01 5.72 -0.93
CA LEU A 108 -7.32 6.11 0.43
C LEU A 108 -8.66 5.53 0.85
N GLN A 109 -8.69 4.87 1.99
CA GLN A 109 -9.91 4.40 2.64
C GLN A 109 -10.13 5.20 3.92
N ILE A 110 -11.38 5.60 4.17
CA ILE A 110 -11.77 6.38 5.35
C ILE A 110 -13.00 5.71 5.96
N ASP A 111 -12.93 5.46 7.26
CA ASP A 111 -14.09 5.05 8.04
C ASP A 111 -14.29 6.09 9.16
N GLU A 112 -15.30 6.92 9.00
CA GLU A 112 -15.58 8.02 9.93
C GLU A 112 -16.05 7.52 11.30
N GLU A 113 -16.77 6.44 11.33
CA GLU A 113 -17.26 5.86 12.58
C GLU A 113 -16.13 5.33 13.43
N LYS A 114 -15.17 4.64 12.80
CA LYS A 114 -13.98 4.11 13.48
C LYS A 114 -12.87 5.13 13.66
N LYS A 115 -13.00 6.30 13.03
CA LYS A 115 -11.91 7.29 12.96
C LYS A 115 -10.62 6.63 12.47
N LEU A 116 -10.74 5.87 11.40
CA LEU A 116 -9.65 5.10 10.81
C LEU A 116 -9.47 5.49 9.35
N VAL A 117 -8.24 5.80 8.98
CA VAL A 117 -7.85 5.98 7.58
C VAL A 117 -6.74 4.99 7.22
N MET A 118 -6.71 4.58 5.96
CA MET A 118 -5.69 3.68 5.44
C MET A 118 -5.21 4.18 4.09
N ALA A 119 -3.90 4.25 3.95
CA ALA A 119 -3.22 4.48 2.68
C ALA A 119 -1.97 3.61 2.66
N HIS A 120 -1.49 3.23 1.46
CA HIS A 120 -0.38 2.29 1.37
C HIS A 120 0.86 2.76 2.13
N ALA A 121 1.30 3.99 1.91
CA ALA A 121 2.51 4.53 2.54
C ALA A 121 2.23 5.48 3.70
N GLY A 122 0.95 5.73 4.02
CA GLY A 122 0.56 6.67 5.07
C GLY A 122 0.01 7.97 4.53
N ILE A 123 -0.03 8.98 5.37
CA ILE A 123 -0.57 10.31 5.05
C ILE A 123 0.54 11.34 5.27
N THR A 124 0.90 12.10 4.25
CA THR A 124 1.92 13.12 4.44
C THR A 124 1.49 14.15 5.48
N PRO A 125 2.39 14.53 6.40
CA PRO A 125 2.05 15.49 7.46
C PRO A 125 1.63 16.87 6.97
N GLN A 126 1.83 17.15 5.68
CA GLN A 126 1.42 18.42 5.08
C GLN A 126 -0.08 18.50 4.76
N TRP A 127 -0.81 17.38 4.81
CA TRP A 127 -2.22 17.33 4.42
C TRP A 127 -3.16 17.22 5.61
N ASP A 128 -4.27 17.97 5.57
CA ASP A 128 -5.44 17.60 6.36
C ASP A 128 -6.22 16.50 5.61
N LEU A 129 -7.25 15.95 6.23
CA LEU A 129 -8.00 14.84 5.63
C LEU A 129 -8.73 15.26 4.35
N GLN A 130 -9.29 16.47 4.32
CA GLN A 130 -9.97 16.96 3.13
C GLN A 130 -9.02 17.05 1.94
N THR A 131 -7.82 17.59 2.15
CA THR A 131 -6.79 17.66 1.12
C THR A 131 -6.36 16.26 0.67
N ALA A 132 -6.11 15.36 1.62
CA ALA A 132 -5.75 13.98 1.30
C ALA A 132 -6.82 13.32 0.44
N LYS A 133 -8.08 13.50 0.80
CA LYS A 133 -9.21 12.93 0.07
C LYS A 133 -9.30 13.49 -1.36
N GLU A 134 -9.22 14.80 -1.51
CA GLU A 134 -9.25 15.43 -2.84
C GLU A 134 -8.10 14.93 -3.71
N CYS A 135 -6.90 14.87 -3.16
CA CYS A 135 -5.73 14.39 -3.87
C CYS A 135 -5.89 12.92 -4.30
N ALA A 136 -6.36 12.07 -3.41
CA ALA A 136 -6.60 10.66 -3.72
C ALA A 136 -7.59 10.51 -4.88
N ARG A 137 -8.70 11.26 -4.83
CA ARG A 137 -9.75 11.17 -5.86
C ARG A 137 -9.26 11.67 -7.22
N ASP A 138 -8.35 12.64 -7.25
CA ASP A 138 -7.77 13.13 -8.51
C ASP A 138 -6.99 12.03 -9.25
N VAL A 139 -6.14 11.29 -8.54
CA VAL A 139 -5.37 10.18 -9.15
C VAL A 139 -6.30 9.02 -9.49
N GLU A 140 -7.24 8.69 -8.61
CA GLU A 140 -8.21 7.62 -8.86
C GLU A 140 -9.04 7.88 -10.10
N ALA A 141 -9.42 9.13 -10.34
CA ALA A 141 -10.18 9.50 -11.53
C ALA A 141 -9.40 9.21 -12.83
N VAL A 142 -8.11 9.52 -12.85
CA VAL A 142 -7.25 9.26 -14.01
C VAL A 142 -7.05 7.75 -14.19
N LEU A 143 -6.79 7.01 -13.11
CA LEU A 143 -6.61 5.55 -13.17
C LEU A 143 -7.87 4.85 -13.67
N SER A 144 -9.04 5.38 -13.37
CA SER A 144 -10.32 4.82 -13.80
C SER A 144 -10.69 5.23 -15.23
N SER A 145 -10.02 6.23 -15.79
CA SER A 145 -10.30 6.73 -17.15
C SER A 145 -9.49 5.97 -18.19
N ASP A 146 -9.82 6.21 -19.47
CA ASP A 146 -9.08 5.64 -20.59
C ASP A 146 -7.68 6.23 -20.73
N SER A 147 -7.38 7.33 -20.02
CA SER A 147 -6.05 7.97 -20.02
C SER A 147 -5.08 7.33 -19.04
N TYR A 148 -5.46 6.25 -18.37
CA TYR A 148 -4.61 5.65 -17.35
C TYR A 148 -3.20 5.24 -17.85
N PRO A 149 -3.01 4.76 -19.08
CA PRO A 149 -1.65 4.45 -19.53
C PRO A 149 -0.75 5.69 -19.61
N PHE A 150 -1.32 6.80 -20.01
CA PHE A 150 -0.60 8.06 -20.09
C PHE A 150 -0.12 8.52 -18.70
N PHE A 151 -0.99 8.41 -17.70
CA PHE A 151 -0.64 8.72 -16.33
C PHE A 151 0.45 7.76 -15.79
N LEU A 152 0.30 6.46 -16.04
CA LEU A 152 1.27 5.46 -15.56
C LEU A 152 2.66 5.68 -16.15
N ASP A 153 2.75 6.14 -17.38
CA ASP A 153 4.01 6.53 -17.98
C ASP A 153 4.65 7.72 -17.26
N ALA A 154 3.82 8.67 -16.83
CA ALA A 154 4.27 9.90 -16.19
C ALA A 154 4.47 9.82 -14.69
N MET A 155 4.01 8.74 -14.04
CA MET A 155 4.04 8.64 -12.57
C MET A 155 5.44 8.42 -12.00
N TYR A 156 6.35 7.88 -12.79
CA TYR A 156 7.70 7.59 -12.32
C TYR A 156 8.50 8.88 -12.16
N GLY A 157 9.30 8.94 -11.12
CA GLY A 157 10.13 10.09 -10.80
C GLY A 157 9.86 10.58 -9.39
N ASP A 158 10.78 11.42 -8.90
CA ASP A 158 10.79 11.84 -7.51
C ASP A 158 10.33 13.29 -7.32
N MET A 159 10.16 14.02 -8.40
CA MET A 159 9.81 15.45 -8.34
C MET A 159 8.44 15.72 -8.95
N PRO A 160 7.69 16.68 -8.41
CA PRO A 160 8.00 17.51 -7.25
C PRO A 160 7.94 16.70 -5.95
N ASN A 161 8.70 17.11 -4.94
CA ASN A 161 8.74 16.44 -3.64
C ASN A 161 8.20 17.32 -2.50
N ASN A 162 7.61 18.44 -2.83
CA ASN A 162 6.97 19.33 -1.87
C ASN A 162 5.53 19.63 -2.29
N TRP A 163 4.63 19.58 -1.31
CA TRP A 163 3.24 19.91 -1.54
C TRP A 163 3.04 21.40 -1.73
N SER A 164 2.17 21.77 -2.65
CA SER A 164 1.63 23.12 -2.78
C SER A 164 0.22 23.02 -3.35
N PRO A 165 -0.74 23.83 -2.85
CA PRO A 165 -2.07 23.88 -3.46
C PRO A 165 -2.05 24.33 -4.93
N GLU A 166 -0.97 24.98 -5.38
CA GLU A 166 -0.82 25.43 -6.77
C GLU A 166 -0.31 24.34 -7.71
N LEU A 167 0.07 23.17 -7.21
CA LEU A 167 0.49 22.07 -8.08
C LEU A 167 -0.60 21.71 -9.06
N ARG A 168 -0.21 21.51 -10.33
CA ARG A 168 -1.13 21.22 -11.44
C ARG A 168 -0.57 20.12 -12.34
N GLY A 169 -1.46 19.50 -13.11
CA GLY A 169 -1.09 18.57 -14.15
C GLY A 169 -0.38 17.34 -13.64
N LEU A 170 0.53 16.80 -14.47
CA LEU A 170 1.24 15.56 -14.17
C LEU A 170 2.13 15.67 -12.93
N GLY A 171 2.72 16.85 -12.69
CA GLY A 171 3.53 17.08 -11.49
C GLY A 171 2.71 16.89 -10.22
N ARG A 172 1.49 17.44 -10.20
CA ARG A 172 0.58 17.26 -9.07
C ARG A 172 0.23 15.77 -8.87
N LEU A 173 -0.14 15.09 -9.93
CA LEU A 173 -0.50 13.66 -9.86
C LEU A 173 0.68 12.81 -9.39
N ARG A 174 1.89 13.13 -9.84
CA ARG A 174 3.10 12.43 -9.42
C ARG A 174 3.38 12.63 -7.93
N PHE A 175 3.28 13.86 -7.45
CA PHE A 175 3.45 14.11 -6.02
C PHE A 175 2.45 13.30 -5.18
N ILE A 176 1.18 13.34 -5.57
CA ILE A 176 0.12 12.61 -4.85
C ILE A 176 0.41 11.11 -4.81
N THR A 177 0.78 10.55 -5.96
CA THR A 177 1.09 9.14 -6.07
C THR A 177 2.28 8.76 -5.19
N ASN A 178 3.33 9.57 -5.21
CA ASN A 178 4.51 9.33 -4.36
C ASN A 178 4.18 9.43 -2.88
N ALA A 179 3.38 10.41 -2.48
CA ALA A 179 2.98 10.56 -1.09
C ALA A 179 2.18 9.37 -0.58
N PHE A 180 1.22 8.86 -1.38
CA PHE A 180 0.38 7.73 -0.96
C PHE A 180 1.06 6.38 -1.09
N THR A 181 2.04 6.22 -2.00
CA THR A 181 2.54 4.87 -2.31
C THR A 181 4.04 4.68 -2.12
N ARG A 182 4.83 5.75 -1.95
CA ARG A 182 6.28 5.63 -1.85
C ARG A 182 6.90 6.33 -0.65
N MET A 183 6.15 7.16 0.06
CA MET A 183 6.67 7.95 1.19
C MET A 183 7.24 7.06 2.30
N ARG A 184 8.37 7.47 2.85
CA ARG A 184 8.95 6.90 4.08
C ARG A 184 9.43 8.01 4.98
N PHE A 185 10.49 8.69 4.57
CA PHE A 185 11.09 9.79 5.32
C PHE A 185 10.69 11.13 4.75
N CYS A 186 10.67 12.12 5.64
CA CYS A 186 10.50 13.52 5.27
C CYS A 186 11.58 14.35 5.93
N PHE A 187 11.91 15.49 5.32
CA PHE A 187 12.64 16.53 6.01
C PHE A 187 11.73 17.16 7.08
N PRO A 188 12.28 17.83 8.09
CA PRO A 188 11.45 18.34 9.20
C PRO A 188 10.29 19.26 8.80
N ASN A 189 10.40 19.91 7.64
CA ASN A 189 9.33 20.76 7.10
C ASN A 189 8.28 19.96 6.29
N GLY A 190 8.41 18.65 6.21
CA GLY A 190 7.47 17.79 5.50
C GLY A 190 7.83 17.48 4.06
N LEU A 191 8.90 18.06 3.52
CA LEU A 191 9.39 17.77 2.18
C LEU A 191 9.73 16.28 2.08
N LEU A 192 9.28 15.60 1.01
CA LEU A 192 9.51 14.16 0.88
C LEU A 192 10.95 13.87 0.51
N ASP A 193 11.55 12.88 1.19
CA ASP A 193 12.78 12.23 0.75
C ASP A 193 12.41 10.95 0.01
N MET A 194 12.93 10.78 -1.20
CA MET A 194 12.59 9.64 -2.04
C MET A 194 13.73 8.61 -2.17
N TYR A 195 14.80 8.79 -1.41
CA TYR A 195 16.00 7.94 -1.54
C TYR A 195 16.15 6.93 -0.42
N SER A 196 15.90 7.34 0.82
CA SER A 196 16.17 6.50 2.00
C SER A 196 15.08 5.47 2.21
N LYS A 197 15.48 4.20 2.40
CA LYS A 197 14.58 3.07 2.57
C LYS A 197 14.87 2.27 3.84
N GLU A 198 15.95 2.61 4.52
CA GLU A 198 16.39 1.94 5.73
C GLU A 198 15.42 2.16 6.90
N SER A 199 15.74 1.56 8.04
CA SER A 199 15.00 1.80 9.28
C SER A 199 15.27 3.22 9.79
N PRO A 200 14.37 3.76 10.63
CA PRO A 200 14.55 5.12 11.15
C PRO A 200 15.85 5.35 11.90
N GLU A 201 16.38 4.33 12.58
CA GLU A 201 17.62 4.43 13.33
C GLU A 201 18.84 4.61 12.43
N GLU A 202 18.75 4.15 11.19
CA GLU A 202 19.86 4.19 10.24
C GLU A 202 19.78 5.38 9.27
N ALA A 203 18.66 6.12 9.30
CA ALA A 203 18.46 7.22 8.37
C ALA A 203 19.39 8.39 8.66
N PRO A 204 19.93 9.03 7.61
CA PRO A 204 20.78 10.20 7.81
C PRO A 204 19.99 11.39 8.31
N ALA A 205 20.60 12.16 9.24
CA ALA A 205 19.99 13.42 9.67
C ALA A 205 19.95 14.40 8.48
N PRO A 206 18.92 15.26 8.36
CA PRO A 206 17.85 15.53 9.34
C PRO A 206 16.55 14.74 9.09
N LEU A 207 16.60 13.67 8.33
CA LEU A 207 15.42 12.92 7.94
C LEU A 207 14.68 12.34 9.15
N LYS A 208 13.35 12.35 9.07
CA LYS A 208 12.46 11.73 10.07
C LYS A 208 11.42 10.88 9.36
N PRO A 209 10.99 9.76 9.97
CA PRO A 209 9.82 9.06 9.45
C PRO A 209 8.64 10.03 9.35
N TRP A 210 7.82 9.86 8.32
CA TRP A 210 6.66 10.75 8.12
C TRP A 210 5.78 10.83 9.38
N PHE A 211 5.64 9.72 10.10
CA PHE A 211 4.78 9.65 11.29
C PHE A 211 5.39 10.28 12.54
N ALA A 212 6.65 10.67 12.50
CA ALA A 212 7.30 11.41 13.58
C ALA A 212 7.12 12.92 13.45
N ILE A 213 6.58 13.40 12.32
CA ILE A 213 6.30 14.81 12.08
C ILE A 213 4.82 15.04 12.36
N PRO A 214 4.45 15.97 13.26
CA PRO A 214 3.04 16.24 13.56
C PRO A 214 2.27 16.62 12.30
N GLY A 215 1.07 16.05 12.15
CA GLY A 215 0.18 16.37 11.04
C GLY A 215 -1.28 16.32 11.47
N PRO A 216 -2.16 17.04 10.75
CA PRO A 216 -3.55 17.22 11.19
C PRO A 216 -4.37 15.92 11.21
N VAL A 217 -4.11 14.99 10.29
CA VAL A 217 -4.90 13.76 10.22
C VAL A 217 -4.68 12.89 11.47
N ALA A 218 -3.42 12.75 11.90
CA ALA A 218 -3.08 11.93 13.06
C ALA A 218 -3.65 12.48 14.39
N GLU A 219 -4.00 13.75 14.43
CA GLU A 219 -4.61 14.33 15.62
C GLU A 219 -6.02 13.81 15.87
N GLU A 220 -6.72 13.40 14.81
CA GLU A 220 -8.13 13.04 14.90
C GLU A 220 -8.40 11.60 14.49
N TYR A 221 -7.56 11.01 13.65
CA TYR A 221 -7.77 9.68 13.09
C TYR A 221 -6.61 8.77 13.40
N SER A 222 -6.91 7.48 13.51
CA SER A 222 -5.87 6.44 13.44
C SER A 222 -5.49 6.24 11.98
N ILE A 223 -4.22 5.92 11.73
CA ILE A 223 -3.70 5.71 10.37
C ILE A 223 -3.09 4.32 10.28
N ALA A 224 -3.56 3.51 9.33
CA ALA A 224 -2.98 2.20 9.04
C ALA A 224 -2.26 2.26 7.69
N PHE A 225 -1.09 1.64 7.60
CA PHE A 225 -0.31 1.62 6.38
C PHE A 225 0.56 0.37 6.29
N GLY A 226 1.08 0.09 5.10
CA GLY A 226 2.02 -0.99 4.82
C GLY A 226 3.34 -0.45 4.33
N HIS A 227 3.79 -0.93 3.15
CA HIS A 227 4.89 -0.36 2.38
C HIS A 227 6.29 -0.49 2.95
N TRP A 228 6.47 -0.28 4.23
CA TRP A 228 7.79 -0.07 4.86
C TRP A 228 8.21 -1.31 5.65
N ALA A 229 8.68 -2.33 4.94
CA ALA A 229 9.04 -3.62 5.54
C ALA A 229 10.15 -3.51 6.58
N SER A 230 11.11 -2.59 6.40
CA SER A 230 12.23 -2.45 7.35
C SER A 230 11.83 -1.91 8.71
N LEU A 231 10.61 -1.39 8.87
CA LEU A 231 10.07 -1.08 10.20
C LEU A 231 9.74 -2.34 11.00
N GLU A 232 9.49 -3.44 10.34
CA GLU A 232 9.05 -4.69 10.96
C GLU A 232 7.79 -4.51 11.84
N GLY A 233 6.94 -3.56 11.45
CA GLY A 233 5.72 -3.24 12.20
C GLY A 233 5.94 -2.51 13.51
N LYS A 234 7.11 -1.90 13.73
CA LYS A 234 7.50 -1.32 15.03
C LYS A 234 7.82 0.16 14.92
N GLY A 235 7.85 0.83 16.06
CA GLY A 235 8.37 2.18 16.18
C GLY A 235 7.42 3.30 15.84
N THR A 236 6.15 3.01 15.58
CA THR A 236 5.15 4.03 15.33
C THR A 236 4.54 4.55 16.64
N PRO A 237 4.13 5.83 16.67
CA PRO A 237 3.42 6.34 17.83
C PRO A 237 2.01 5.75 17.96
N GLU A 238 1.38 5.97 19.12
CA GLU A 238 0.01 5.54 19.34
C GLU A 238 -0.91 6.08 18.23
N GLY A 239 -1.82 5.22 17.75
CA GLY A 239 -2.77 5.58 16.70
C GLY A 239 -2.24 5.39 15.29
N ILE A 240 -0.97 5.05 15.13
CA ILE A 240 -0.38 4.78 13.80
C ILE A 240 0.08 3.34 13.76
N TYR A 241 -0.42 2.59 12.78
CA TYR A 241 -0.27 1.14 12.68
C TYR A 241 0.48 0.75 11.41
N ALA A 242 1.73 0.31 11.58
CA ALA A 242 2.56 -0.20 10.49
C ALA A 242 2.36 -1.71 10.38
N LEU A 243 1.90 -2.20 9.22
CA LEU A 243 1.47 -3.58 9.08
C LEU A 243 2.33 -4.42 8.14
N ASP A 244 3.31 -3.83 7.44
CA ASP A 244 4.20 -4.59 6.56
C ASP A 244 5.31 -5.23 7.38
N THR A 245 5.24 -6.55 7.50
CA THR A 245 6.23 -7.34 8.26
C THR A 245 7.02 -8.29 7.36
N GLY A 246 7.05 -7.99 6.07
CA GLY A 246 8.00 -8.59 5.12
C GLY A 246 7.72 -10.02 4.71
N CYS A 247 6.46 -10.41 4.54
CA CYS A 247 6.11 -11.79 4.20
C CYS A 247 6.85 -12.29 2.97
N CYS A 248 6.88 -11.53 1.88
CA CYS A 248 7.56 -11.96 0.66
C CYS A 248 9.07 -12.07 0.80
N TRP A 249 9.63 -11.53 1.87
CA TRP A 249 11.07 -11.57 2.18
C TRP A 249 11.43 -12.62 3.23
N GLY A 250 10.49 -13.49 3.58
CA GLY A 250 10.71 -14.52 4.58
C GLY A 250 10.33 -14.12 6.00
N GLY A 251 9.70 -12.97 6.17
CA GLY A 251 9.17 -12.50 7.45
C GLY A 251 7.80 -13.11 7.75
N THR A 252 6.85 -12.26 8.09
CA THR A 252 5.48 -12.67 8.43
C THR A 252 4.45 -11.83 7.70
N LEU A 253 3.24 -12.38 7.56
CA LEU A 253 2.07 -11.61 7.19
C LEU A 253 1.32 -11.27 8.47
N THR A 254 1.04 -9.99 8.68
CA THR A 254 0.47 -9.48 9.92
C THR A 254 -0.95 -9.00 9.73
N CYS A 255 -1.82 -9.40 10.64
CA CYS A 255 -3.22 -8.98 10.71
C CYS A 255 -3.49 -8.26 12.03
N LEU A 256 -4.16 -7.12 11.96
CA LEU A 256 -4.66 -6.40 13.12
C LEU A 256 -6.18 -6.49 13.15
N ARG A 257 -6.75 -7.04 14.21
CA ARG A 257 -8.19 -6.97 14.44
C ARG A 257 -8.51 -5.64 15.11
N TRP A 258 -9.28 -4.82 14.41
CA TRP A 258 -9.45 -3.42 14.81
C TRP A 258 -10.17 -3.24 16.13
N GLU A 259 -11.21 -4.05 16.38
CA GLU A 259 -12.10 -3.84 17.53
C GLU A 259 -11.40 -3.98 18.88
N ASP A 260 -10.46 -4.89 18.99
CA ASP A 260 -9.70 -5.12 20.23
C ASP A 260 -8.19 -4.91 20.09
N LYS A 261 -7.75 -4.48 18.90
CA LYS A 261 -6.33 -4.20 18.59
C LYS A 261 -5.43 -5.41 18.81
N GLN A 262 -5.97 -6.61 18.61
CA GLN A 262 -5.18 -7.84 18.70
C GLN A 262 -4.48 -8.13 17.38
N TYR A 263 -3.22 -8.51 17.47
CA TYR A 263 -2.41 -8.89 16.33
C TYR A 263 -2.38 -10.41 16.16
N PHE A 264 -2.39 -10.83 14.88
CA PHE A 264 -2.20 -12.22 14.48
C PHE A 264 -1.15 -12.25 13.39
N VAL A 265 -0.29 -13.24 13.40
CA VAL A 265 0.76 -13.35 12.40
C VAL A 265 0.76 -14.74 11.76
N GLN A 266 1.15 -14.77 10.50
CA GLN A 266 1.36 -16.00 9.74
C GLN A 266 2.79 -15.99 9.21
N PRO A 267 3.63 -16.96 9.60
CA PRO A 267 4.99 -17.02 9.08
C PRO A 267 4.99 -17.25 7.57
N SER A 268 5.97 -16.65 6.90
CA SER A 268 6.17 -16.86 5.48
C SER A 268 6.58 -18.30 5.20
N ASN A 269 6.13 -18.83 4.06
CA ASN A 269 6.57 -20.12 3.55
C ASN A 269 7.94 -20.02 2.87
N ARG A 270 8.50 -18.81 2.75
CA ARG A 270 9.78 -18.57 2.09
C ARG A 270 10.90 -18.57 3.10
N HIS A 271 12.10 -18.97 2.65
CA HIS A 271 13.28 -18.88 3.48
C HIS A 271 13.76 -17.43 3.57
N LYS A 272 14.18 -17.01 4.76
CA LYS A 272 14.64 -15.63 5.00
C LYS A 272 15.89 -15.26 4.20
N ASP A 273 16.77 -16.22 3.93
CA ASP A 273 18.00 -15.99 3.19
C ASP A 273 17.79 -15.73 1.69
N LEU A 274 16.57 -15.91 1.21
CA LEU A 274 16.21 -15.46 -0.13
C LEU A 274 16.03 -13.94 -0.15
N GLY A 275 15.98 -13.33 1.02
CA GLY A 275 15.56 -11.98 1.17
C GLY A 275 16.64 -10.99 0.80
N GLU A 276 16.38 -10.29 -0.25
CA GLU A 276 16.96 -9.00 -0.48
C GLU A 276 15.91 -7.98 -0.11
N ALA A 277 15.44 -8.08 1.11
CA ALA A 277 14.28 -7.36 1.60
C ALA A 277 14.38 -5.85 1.38
N ALA A 278 15.58 -5.32 1.44
CA ALA A 278 15.82 -3.90 1.25
C ALA A 278 15.71 -3.45 -0.21
N ALA A 279 15.60 -4.37 -1.14
CA ALA A 279 15.65 -4.05 -2.57
C ALA A 279 14.32 -3.56 -3.16
N SER A 280 13.30 -3.52 -2.39
CA SER A 280 11.98 -3.13 -2.90
C SER A 280 11.82 -1.62 -3.12
#